data_d6f5caa86857a77bafcb39e72d0d5389
#
_entry.id   d6f5caa86857a77bafcb39e72d0d5389
#
_cell.length_a   1.000
_cell.length_b   1.000
_cell.length_c   1.000
_cell.angle_alpha   90.00
_cell.angle_beta   90.00
_cell.angle_gamma   90.00
#
_symmetry.space_group_name_H-M   'P 1'
#
loop_
_entity.id
_entity.type
_entity.pdbx_description
1 polymer ?
#
loop_
_entity_poly.entity_id
_entity_poly.type
_entity_poly.pdbx_seq_one_letter_code
_entity_poly.pdbx_strand_id
1 'polypeptide(L)'
;MPATLRQVAEAAGVSIPTASRVLSGRAAEGRIPEATAERVRAAAAKLGYRPNVLARSLRTRRTRTLGLVVTELANPFYATIAGAVEAAASASGYTLIIAASGEDPARALEYLRELPSRPADGLIVAPAPGSEVEAALIELAGAGFPLVTVDRLLPGLDCDRVVTDSRGAAAGLVAALTAMGCRRLAMAGGPDGVWTARERSAGFREGLDRAGLPFSEHLFRSGEFSVEQGRAAAEVFLASPQPPDGIVAANNRILAGVLETLAARGESARNVAVAGFDGVPYAPFLGRPIAVAEQPEAEIGRAAAGMLIERVEGCKDAPREVVLPLAVRTFPPEPAGTEGGGS
;
A
#
# COMPACT_ATOMS: atom_id res chain seq x y z
N MET A 1 31.42 -22.11 19.82
CA MET A 1 30.16 -21.63 20.38
C MET A 1 30.11 -20.12 20.25
N PRO A 2 29.00 -19.47 20.01
CA PRO A 2 28.91 -18.01 20.01
C PRO A 2 29.25 -17.47 21.40
N ALA A 3 29.97 -16.35 21.43
CA ALA A 3 30.34 -15.69 22.69
C ALA A 3 29.10 -15.26 23.46
N THR A 4 29.16 -15.30 24.77
CA THR A 4 28.06 -14.92 25.68
C THR A 4 28.29 -13.53 26.29
N LEU A 5 27.23 -12.87 26.74
CA LEU A 5 27.32 -11.58 27.45
C LEU A 5 28.15 -11.67 28.70
N ARG A 6 28.17 -12.81 29.38
CA ARG A 6 29.01 -13.09 30.55
C ARG A 6 30.48 -13.01 30.16
N GLN A 7 30.91 -13.65 29.09
CA GLN A 7 32.33 -13.62 28.63
C GLN A 7 32.75 -12.21 28.23
N VAL A 8 31.85 -11.40 27.64
CA VAL A 8 32.13 -9.99 27.35
C VAL A 8 32.31 -9.19 28.63
N ALA A 9 31.44 -9.38 29.61
CA ALA A 9 31.55 -8.71 30.92
C ALA A 9 32.86 -9.05 31.66
N GLU A 10 33.23 -10.33 31.67
CA GLU A 10 34.48 -10.81 32.24
C GLU A 10 35.70 -10.21 31.51
N ALA A 11 35.73 -10.23 30.18
CA ALA A 11 36.80 -9.69 29.37
C ALA A 11 36.97 -8.16 29.51
N ALA A 12 35.86 -7.45 29.74
CA ALA A 12 35.86 -5.99 29.95
C ALA A 12 36.06 -5.58 31.40
N GLY A 13 36.09 -6.52 32.36
CA GLY A 13 36.21 -6.25 33.80
C GLY A 13 35.04 -5.47 34.38
N VAL A 14 33.81 -5.81 33.97
CA VAL A 14 32.57 -5.15 34.40
C VAL A 14 31.50 -6.16 34.80
N SER A 15 30.44 -5.69 35.46
CA SER A 15 29.28 -6.53 35.73
C SER A 15 28.47 -6.83 34.47
N ILE A 16 27.74 -7.97 34.42
CA ILE A 16 26.87 -8.33 33.31
C ILE A 16 25.84 -7.21 33.05
N PRO A 17 25.17 -6.60 34.05
CA PRO A 17 24.27 -5.46 33.82
C PRO A 17 24.98 -4.26 33.17
N THR A 18 26.22 -3.94 33.53
CA THR A 18 27.00 -2.87 32.91
C THR A 18 27.29 -3.17 31.44
N ALA A 19 27.80 -4.37 31.13
CA ALA A 19 28.02 -4.80 29.75
C ALA A 19 26.71 -4.77 28.93
N SER A 20 25.62 -5.23 29.51
CA SER A 20 24.30 -5.20 28.86
C SER A 20 23.83 -3.77 28.54
N ARG A 21 24.00 -2.82 29.47
CA ARG A 21 23.60 -1.42 29.23
C ARG A 21 24.44 -0.78 28.12
N VAL A 22 25.74 -0.99 28.13
CA VAL A 22 26.64 -0.48 27.09
C VAL A 22 26.25 -1.03 25.71
N LEU A 23 26.12 -2.35 25.60
CA LEU A 23 25.83 -3.02 24.33
C LEU A 23 24.39 -2.78 23.82
N SER A 24 23.49 -2.30 24.68
CA SER A 24 22.14 -1.87 24.29
C SER A 24 22.00 -0.37 24.02
N GLY A 25 23.10 0.38 23.96
CA GLY A 25 23.09 1.82 23.70
C GLY A 25 22.66 2.70 24.89
N ARG A 26 22.44 2.11 26.08
CA ARG A 26 21.93 2.80 27.28
C ARG A 26 23.04 3.12 28.31
N ALA A 27 24.26 3.35 27.82
CA ALA A 27 25.40 3.70 28.70
C ALA A 27 25.17 5.01 29.47
N ALA A 28 24.54 6.00 28.80
CA ALA A 28 24.23 7.30 29.41
C ALA A 28 23.20 7.20 30.55
N GLU A 29 22.17 6.37 30.41
CA GLU A 29 21.15 6.12 31.44
C GLU A 29 21.76 5.51 32.70
N GLY A 30 22.81 4.72 32.53
CA GLY A 30 23.54 4.06 33.62
C GLY A 30 24.70 4.88 34.20
N ARG A 31 24.90 6.12 33.73
CA ARG A 31 26.08 6.96 34.09
C ARG A 31 27.41 6.21 33.95
N ILE A 32 27.52 5.36 32.91
CA ILE A 32 28.71 4.55 32.65
C ILE A 32 29.73 5.44 31.96
N PRO A 33 30.97 5.57 32.52
CA PRO A 33 32.04 6.36 31.90
C PRO A 33 32.35 5.85 30.49
N GLU A 34 32.62 6.77 29.53
CA GLU A 34 32.91 6.42 28.15
C GLU A 34 34.08 5.43 28.01
N ALA A 35 35.13 5.62 28.76
CA ALA A 35 36.26 4.67 28.80
C ALA A 35 35.84 3.24 29.18
N THR A 36 34.83 3.08 30.03
CA THR A 36 34.26 1.77 30.37
C THR A 36 33.37 1.23 29.23
N ALA A 37 32.61 2.10 28.58
CA ALA A 37 31.80 1.73 27.44
C ALA A 37 32.68 1.27 26.26
N GLU A 38 33.80 1.95 25.99
CA GLU A 38 34.75 1.56 24.95
C GLU A 38 35.39 0.20 25.23
N ARG A 39 35.81 -0.09 26.47
CA ARG A 39 36.34 -1.42 26.85
C ARG A 39 35.35 -2.53 26.61
N VAL A 40 34.06 -2.29 26.92
CA VAL A 40 33.00 -3.28 26.69
C VAL A 40 32.77 -3.50 25.18
N ARG A 41 32.73 -2.44 24.37
CA ARG A 41 32.61 -2.54 22.91
C ARG A 41 33.80 -3.28 22.30
N ALA A 42 35.02 -2.96 22.72
CA ALA A 42 36.23 -3.63 22.26
C ALA A 42 36.26 -5.12 22.65
N ALA A 43 35.86 -5.48 23.87
CA ALA A 43 35.74 -6.86 24.30
C ALA A 43 34.70 -7.63 23.49
N ALA A 44 33.53 -7.03 23.22
CA ALA A 44 32.47 -7.61 22.39
C ALA A 44 32.96 -7.86 20.96
N ALA A 45 33.64 -6.88 20.34
CA ALA A 45 34.20 -7.00 19.00
C ALA A 45 35.26 -8.11 18.93
N LYS A 46 36.20 -8.15 19.91
CA LYS A 46 37.24 -9.19 19.97
C LYS A 46 36.72 -10.60 20.12
N LEU A 47 35.62 -10.76 20.87
CA LEU A 47 34.96 -12.06 21.06
C LEU A 47 33.97 -12.42 19.97
N GLY A 48 33.73 -11.54 19.00
CA GLY A 48 32.67 -11.73 17.97
C GLY A 48 31.27 -11.82 18.59
N TYR A 49 31.06 -11.20 19.75
CA TYR A 49 29.77 -11.22 20.42
C TYR A 49 28.72 -10.43 19.64
N ARG A 50 27.63 -11.08 19.32
CA ARG A 50 26.45 -10.43 18.77
C ARG A 50 25.33 -10.48 19.82
N PRO A 51 24.72 -9.34 20.17
CA PRO A 51 23.59 -9.32 21.09
C PRO A 51 22.52 -10.32 20.62
N ASN A 52 22.08 -11.21 21.49
CA ASN A 52 21.02 -12.14 21.17
C ASN A 52 19.68 -11.39 21.20
N VAL A 53 19.13 -11.12 20.02
CA VAL A 53 17.86 -10.42 19.83
C VAL A 53 16.72 -11.14 20.56
N LEU A 54 16.69 -12.48 20.52
CA LEU A 54 15.68 -13.29 21.21
C LEU A 54 15.74 -13.13 22.73
N ALA A 55 16.95 -13.16 23.32
CA ALA A 55 17.11 -12.95 24.76
C ALA A 55 16.74 -11.52 25.18
N ARG A 56 16.96 -10.55 24.30
CA ARG A 56 16.55 -9.16 24.51
C ARG A 56 15.03 -9.03 24.43
N SER A 57 14.39 -9.62 23.42
CA SER A 57 12.94 -9.55 23.23
C SER A 57 12.16 -10.20 24.37
N LEU A 58 12.63 -11.34 24.88
CA LEU A 58 12.07 -11.99 26.07
C LEU A 58 12.09 -11.09 27.31
N ARG A 59 13.14 -10.29 27.48
CA ARG A 59 13.27 -9.37 28.62
C ARG A 59 12.44 -8.08 28.44
N THR A 60 12.38 -7.55 27.24
CA THR A 60 11.69 -6.28 26.94
C THR A 60 10.25 -6.48 26.50
N ARG A 61 9.84 -7.71 26.21
CA ARG A 61 8.58 -8.07 25.55
C ARG A 61 8.36 -7.31 24.24
N ARG A 62 9.46 -6.88 23.59
CA ARG A 62 9.46 -6.17 22.32
C ARG A 62 10.52 -6.75 21.40
N THR A 63 10.15 -7.00 20.18
CA THR A 63 11.01 -7.61 19.17
C THR A 63 11.68 -6.56 18.27
N ARG A 64 11.15 -5.33 18.27
CA ARG A 64 11.53 -4.28 17.34
C ARG A 64 11.29 -4.68 15.89
N THR A 65 10.20 -5.41 15.66
CA THR A 65 9.80 -5.84 14.33
C THR A 65 8.35 -5.43 14.08
N LEU A 66 8.08 -4.84 12.93
CA LEU A 66 6.74 -4.54 12.43
C LEU A 66 6.43 -5.46 11.26
N GLY A 67 5.16 -5.81 11.09
CA GLY A 67 4.68 -6.54 9.91
C GLY A 67 3.90 -5.63 8.97
N LEU A 68 4.09 -5.84 7.67
CA LEU A 68 3.28 -5.26 6.62
C LEU A 68 2.68 -6.39 5.77
N VAL A 69 1.36 -6.51 5.78
CA VAL A 69 0.63 -7.48 4.95
C VAL A 69 -0.08 -6.71 3.84
N VAL A 70 0.32 -6.95 2.59
CA VAL A 70 -0.26 -6.35 1.40
C VAL A 70 -0.88 -7.42 0.51
N THR A 71 -1.69 -7.02 -0.44
CA THR A 71 -2.27 -7.99 -1.38
C THR A 71 -1.27 -8.38 -2.46
N GLU A 72 -0.53 -7.45 -3.04
CA GLU A 72 0.39 -7.75 -4.14
C GLU A 72 1.64 -6.86 -4.11
N LEU A 73 2.79 -7.44 -3.80
CA LEU A 73 4.06 -6.69 -3.73
C LEU A 73 4.59 -6.28 -5.12
N ALA A 74 4.22 -7.00 -6.16
CA ALA A 74 4.60 -6.65 -7.54
C ALA A 74 3.84 -5.43 -8.08
N ASN A 75 2.75 -5.01 -7.42
CA ASN A 75 2.04 -3.78 -7.76
C ASN A 75 2.84 -2.57 -7.24
N PRO A 76 3.26 -1.62 -8.12
CA PRO A 76 4.01 -0.43 -7.72
C PRO A 76 3.37 0.38 -6.59
N PHE A 77 2.03 0.40 -6.51
CA PHE A 77 1.28 1.04 -5.43
C PHE A 77 1.71 0.49 -4.06
N TYR A 78 1.63 -0.82 -3.85
CA TYR A 78 2.04 -1.44 -2.58
C TYR A 78 3.55 -1.43 -2.37
N ALA A 79 4.34 -1.51 -3.44
CA ALA A 79 5.80 -1.43 -3.34
C ALA A 79 6.26 -0.05 -2.83
N THR A 80 5.62 1.03 -3.28
CA THR A 80 5.90 2.39 -2.80
C THR A 80 5.50 2.57 -1.34
N ILE A 81 4.32 2.07 -0.95
CA ILE A 81 3.87 2.06 0.45
C ILE A 81 4.88 1.30 1.32
N ALA A 82 5.29 0.09 0.89
CA ALA A 82 6.25 -0.73 1.63
C ALA A 82 7.60 -0.02 1.83
N GLY A 83 8.12 0.66 0.81
CA GLY A 83 9.33 1.45 0.90
C GLY A 83 9.21 2.62 1.91
N ALA A 84 8.07 3.30 1.93
CA ALA A 84 7.82 4.39 2.87
C ALA A 84 7.65 3.89 4.32
N VAL A 85 6.98 2.74 4.51
CA VAL A 85 6.87 2.07 5.81
C VAL A 85 8.22 1.61 6.31
N GLU A 86 9.05 1.00 5.43
CA GLU A 86 10.40 0.55 5.78
C GLU A 86 11.28 1.72 6.25
N ALA A 87 11.31 2.82 5.50
CA ALA A 87 12.09 4.00 5.85
C ALA A 87 11.67 4.58 7.22
N ALA A 88 10.38 4.67 7.51
CA ALA A 88 9.87 5.16 8.78
C ALA A 88 10.16 4.19 9.94
N ALA A 89 9.99 2.88 9.72
CA ALA A 89 10.29 1.83 10.69
C ALA A 89 11.80 1.82 11.03
N SER A 90 12.67 1.84 10.02
CA SER A 90 14.11 1.86 10.15
C SER A 90 14.60 3.09 10.94
N ALA A 91 14.07 4.28 10.63
CA ALA A 91 14.37 5.51 11.36
C ALA A 91 14.01 5.44 12.85
N SER A 92 12.98 4.63 13.20
CA SER A 92 12.52 4.40 14.57
C SER A 92 13.16 3.16 15.24
N GLY A 93 14.11 2.49 14.56
CA GLY A 93 14.82 1.32 15.05
C GLY A 93 14.00 0.04 15.04
N TYR A 94 13.03 -0.06 14.10
CA TYR A 94 12.27 -1.28 13.82
C TYR A 94 12.74 -1.92 12.52
N THR A 95 12.63 -3.24 12.45
CA THR A 95 12.78 -4.02 11.21
C THR A 95 11.39 -4.28 10.64
N LEU A 96 11.23 -4.20 9.32
CA LEU A 96 9.98 -4.51 8.64
C LEU A 96 10.01 -5.93 8.05
N ILE A 97 8.96 -6.72 8.34
CA ILE A 97 8.66 -7.96 7.63
C ILE A 97 7.50 -7.69 6.68
N ILE A 98 7.66 -8.05 5.41
CA ILE A 98 6.63 -7.86 4.39
C ILE A 98 6.09 -9.23 3.97
N ALA A 99 4.77 -9.35 3.92
CA ALA A 99 4.06 -10.51 3.41
C ALA A 99 3.05 -10.08 2.34
N ALA A 100 2.89 -10.89 1.29
CA ALA A 100 1.95 -10.62 0.21
C ALA A 100 0.96 -11.79 0.06
N SER A 101 -0.33 -11.51 0.23
CA SER A 101 -1.39 -12.53 0.19
C SER A 101 -1.81 -12.92 -1.22
N GLY A 102 -1.60 -12.10 -2.23
CA GLY A 102 -2.05 -12.36 -3.60
C GLY A 102 -3.57 -12.25 -3.77
N GLU A 103 -4.25 -11.43 -2.98
CA GLU A 103 -5.73 -11.37 -2.87
C GLU A 103 -6.36 -12.69 -2.36
N ASP A 104 -5.55 -13.65 -1.92
CA ASP A 104 -5.99 -14.94 -1.38
C ASP A 104 -6.32 -14.81 0.11
N PRO A 105 -7.61 -14.99 0.52
CA PRO A 105 -8.02 -14.91 1.92
C PRO A 105 -7.34 -15.93 2.82
N ALA A 106 -7.07 -17.15 2.32
CA ALA A 106 -6.45 -18.19 3.12
C ALA A 106 -5.00 -17.83 3.48
N ARG A 107 -4.23 -17.30 2.51
CA ARG A 107 -2.88 -16.79 2.76
C ARG A 107 -2.87 -15.57 3.68
N ALA A 108 -3.84 -14.66 3.50
CA ALA A 108 -3.98 -13.53 4.40
C ALA A 108 -4.19 -13.97 5.84
N LEU A 109 -5.09 -14.94 6.08
CA LEU A 109 -5.35 -15.53 7.39
C LEU A 109 -4.12 -16.20 8.00
N GLU A 110 -3.32 -16.92 7.20
CA GLU A 110 -2.07 -17.51 7.65
C GLU A 110 -1.14 -16.42 8.21
N TYR A 111 -0.94 -15.32 7.47
CA TYR A 111 -0.10 -14.23 7.92
C TYR A 111 -0.65 -13.50 9.16
N LEU A 112 -1.97 -13.29 9.24
CA LEU A 112 -2.61 -12.67 10.40
C LEU A 112 -2.50 -13.52 11.68
N ARG A 113 -2.39 -14.84 11.56
CA ARG A 113 -2.18 -15.77 12.67
C ARG A 113 -0.70 -15.89 13.04
N GLU A 114 0.17 -15.96 12.05
CA GLU A 114 1.59 -16.22 12.28
C GLU A 114 2.36 -14.98 12.73
N LEU A 115 2.14 -13.82 12.12
CA LEU A 115 2.94 -12.62 12.43
C LEU A 115 2.76 -12.10 13.86
N PRO A 116 1.55 -12.10 14.48
CA PRO A 116 1.40 -11.77 15.89
C PRO A 116 2.00 -12.81 16.84
N SER A 117 2.02 -14.07 16.44
CA SER A 117 2.62 -15.18 17.23
C SER A 117 4.16 -15.27 17.05
N ARG A 118 4.68 -14.71 15.98
CA ARG A 118 6.11 -14.47 15.74
C ARG A 118 6.49 -13.09 16.32
N PRO A 119 7.76 -12.70 16.26
CA PRO A 119 8.20 -11.46 16.88
C PRO A 119 7.77 -10.18 16.13
N ALA A 120 6.50 -9.99 15.79
CA ALA A 120 5.99 -8.72 15.33
C ALA A 120 5.31 -7.96 16.49
N ASP A 121 5.74 -6.72 16.72
CA ASP A 121 5.18 -5.86 17.77
C ASP A 121 3.86 -5.17 17.31
N GLY A 122 3.58 -5.16 16.01
CA GLY A 122 2.37 -4.62 15.41
C GLY A 122 2.30 -4.87 13.91
N LEU A 123 1.12 -4.69 13.30
CA LEU A 123 0.85 -4.93 11.88
C LEU A 123 0.25 -3.72 11.18
N ILE A 124 0.71 -3.47 9.95
CA ILE A 124 0.00 -2.69 8.94
C ILE A 124 -0.59 -3.69 7.94
N VAL A 125 -1.88 -3.57 7.61
CA VAL A 125 -2.57 -4.52 6.76
C VAL A 125 -3.38 -3.80 5.68
N ALA A 126 -3.17 -4.19 4.40
CA ALA A 126 -4.14 -3.95 3.35
C ALA A 126 -5.08 -5.17 3.30
N PRO A 127 -6.31 -5.09 3.81
CA PRO A 127 -7.15 -6.27 4.00
C PRO A 127 -7.48 -6.97 2.67
N ALA A 128 -7.21 -8.28 2.58
CA ALA A 128 -7.77 -9.12 1.53
C ALA A 128 -9.29 -9.29 1.73
N PRO A 129 -10.06 -9.53 0.67
CA PRO A 129 -11.50 -9.77 0.82
C PRO A 129 -11.78 -11.08 1.56
N GLY A 130 -12.88 -11.13 2.30
CA GLY A 130 -13.36 -12.34 2.96
C GLY A 130 -13.75 -12.14 4.42
N SER A 131 -14.89 -12.70 4.82
CA SER A 131 -15.44 -12.59 6.17
C SER A 131 -14.52 -13.16 7.25
N GLU A 132 -13.75 -14.20 6.93
CA GLU A 132 -12.80 -14.78 7.88
C GLU A 132 -11.58 -13.88 8.12
N VAL A 133 -11.11 -13.16 7.08
CA VAL A 133 -10.05 -12.16 7.22
C VAL A 133 -10.54 -10.99 8.10
N GLU A 134 -11.76 -10.53 7.85
CA GLU A 134 -12.40 -9.49 8.66
C GLU A 134 -12.53 -9.92 10.12
N ALA A 135 -13.02 -11.13 10.39
CA ALA A 135 -13.14 -11.68 11.72
C ALA A 135 -11.77 -11.77 12.44
N ALA A 136 -10.73 -12.22 11.75
CA ALA A 136 -9.38 -12.29 12.32
C ALA A 136 -8.81 -10.91 12.67
N LEU A 137 -9.05 -9.90 11.85
CA LEU A 137 -8.62 -8.53 12.12
C LEU A 137 -9.39 -7.91 13.30
N ILE A 138 -10.70 -8.18 13.41
CA ILE A 138 -11.53 -7.76 14.54
C ILE A 138 -11.03 -8.43 15.84
N GLU A 139 -10.70 -9.72 15.80
CA GLU A 139 -10.13 -10.45 16.94
C GLU A 139 -8.80 -9.84 17.39
N LEU A 140 -7.87 -9.57 16.45
CA LEU A 140 -6.60 -8.95 16.76
C LEU A 140 -6.76 -7.55 17.39
N ALA A 141 -7.62 -6.71 16.83
CA ALA A 141 -7.91 -5.39 17.37
C ALA A 141 -8.55 -5.48 18.76
N GLY A 142 -9.53 -6.38 18.96
CA GLY A 142 -10.19 -6.64 20.22
C GLY A 142 -9.25 -7.19 21.30
N ALA A 143 -8.21 -7.91 20.93
CA ALA A 143 -7.13 -8.34 21.82
C ALA A 143 -6.15 -7.21 22.18
N GLY A 144 -6.31 -6.01 21.63
CA GLY A 144 -5.43 -4.86 21.84
C GLY A 144 -4.08 -4.98 21.11
N PHE A 145 -3.99 -5.83 20.09
CA PHE A 145 -2.78 -5.92 19.28
C PHE A 145 -2.64 -4.67 18.39
N PRO A 146 -1.46 -4.01 18.36
CA PRO A 146 -1.25 -2.83 17.54
C PRO A 146 -1.50 -3.11 16.05
N LEU A 147 -2.53 -2.47 15.50
CA LEU A 147 -3.01 -2.70 14.13
C LEU A 147 -3.36 -1.38 13.44
N VAL A 148 -2.94 -1.26 12.18
CA VAL A 148 -3.32 -0.16 11.27
C VAL A 148 -3.76 -0.77 9.95
N THR A 149 -4.90 -0.35 9.39
CA THR A 149 -5.28 -0.74 8.03
C THR A 149 -4.95 0.36 7.03
N VAL A 150 -4.63 -0.05 5.79
CA VAL A 150 -4.34 0.85 4.67
C VAL A 150 -5.17 0.47 3.45
N ASP A 151 -5.44 1.45 2.56
CA ASP A 151 -6.12 1.27 1.28
C ASP A 151 -7.61 0.92 1.40
N ARG A 152 -7.98 -0.02 2.25
CA ARG A 152 -9.34 -0.59 2.33
C ARG A 152 -9.95 -0.42 3.71
N LEU A 153 -11.21 -0.01 3.76
CA LEU A 153 -12.00 0.01 4.99
C LEU A 153 -12.71 -1.33 5.20
N LEU A 154 -12.70 -1.76 6.47
CA LEU A 154 -13.56 -2.84 6.94
C LEU A 154 -14.55 -2.24 7.94
N PRO A 155 -15.86 -2.25 7.65
CA PRO A 155 -16.87 -1.81 8.62
C PRO A 155 -16.80 -2.61 9.92
N GLY A 156 -16.87 -1.92 11.06
CA GLY A 156 -16.84 -2.58 12.37
C GLY A 156 -15.45 -2.89 12.93
N LEU A 157 -14.38 -2.67 12.17
CA LEU A 157 -13.00 -2.82 12.66
C LEU A 157 -12.56 -1.56 13.41
N ASP A 158 -12.27 -1.70 14.70
CA ASP A 158 -11.84 -0.64 15.60
C ASP A 158 -10.31 -0.56 15.69
N CYS A 159 -9.69 0.06 14.67
CA CYS A 159 -8.24 0.30 14.60
C CYS A 159 -7.92 1.59 13.82
N ASP A 160 -6.69 2.07 13.93
CA ASP A 160 -6.20 3.16 13.08
C ASP A 160 -6.25 2.77 11.60
N ARG A 161 -6.55 3.75 10.73
CA ARG A 161 -6.68 3.50 9.29
C ARG A 161 -6.25 4.68 8.44
N VAL A 162 -5.62 4.37 7.31
CA VAL A 162 -5.21 5.36 6.31
C VAL A 162 -5.81 4.95 4.97
N VAL A 163 -6.70 5.77 4.44
CA VAL A 163 -7.40 5.54 3.18
C VAL A 163 -7.32 6.77 2.28
N THR A 164 -7.82 6.65 1.06
CA THR A 164 -7.90 7.74 0.10
C THR A 164 -9.34 7.99 -0.32
N ASP A 165 -9.66 9.21 -0.77
CA ASP A 165 -10.98 9.55 -1.32
C ASP A 165 -11.18 8.93 -2.71
N SER A 166 -11.33 7.61 -2.74
CA SER A 166 -11.55 6.83 -3.96
C SER A 166 -12.82 7.23 -4.71
N ARG A 167 -13.89 7.62 -3.98
CA ARG A 167 -15.18 8.02 -4.56
C ARG A 167 -15.07 9.36 -5.28
N GLY A 168 -14.53 10.38 -4.58
CA GLY A 168 -14.31 11.69 -5.17
C GLY A 168 -13.36 11.64 -6.36
N ALA A 169 -12.31 10.84 -6.28
CA ALA A 169 -11.35 10.66 -7.37
C ALA A 169 -11.99 10.01 -8.60
N ALA A 170 -12.85 8.98 -8.44
CA ALA A 170 -13.56 8.35 -9.55
C ALA A 170 -14.50 9.35 -10.25
N ALA A 171 -15.22 10.18 -9.49
CA ALA A 171 -16.02 11.25 -10.07
C ALA A 171 -15.15 12.29 -10.79
N GLY A 172 -13.97 12.59 -10.27
CA GLY A 172 -12.97 13.45 -10.90
C GLY A 172 -12.44 12.90 -12.23
N LEU A 173 -12.21 11.58 -12.32
CA LEU A 173 -11.83 10.92 -13.58
C LEU A 173 -12.92 11.04 -14.65
N VAL A 174 -14.20 10.88 -14.27
CA VAL A 174 -15.32 11.11 -15.19
C VAL A 174 -15.35 12.56 -15.67
N ALA A 175 -15.17 13.52 -14.76
CA ALA A 175 -15.12 14.94 -15.12
C ALA A 175 -13.96 15.23 -16.09
N ALA A 176 -12.78 14.63 -15.85
CA ALA A 176 -11.62 14.79 -16.73
C ALA A 176 -11.89 14.25 -18.15
N LEU A 177 -12.44 13.02 -18.26
CA LEU A 177 -12.82 12.47 -19.56
C LEU A 177 -13.90 13.30 -20.27
N THR A 178 -14.86 13.83 -19.51
CA THR A 178 -15.91 14.70 -20.06
C THR A 178 -15.32 16.01 -20.58
N ALA A 179 -14.34 16.58 -19.86
CA ALA A 179 -13.60 17.76 -20.32
C ALA A 179 -12.76 17.49 -21.59
N MET A 180 -12.27 16.26 -21.77
CA MET A 180 -11.64 15.81 -23.03
C MET A 180 -12.60 15.59 -24.18
N GLY A 181 -13.91 15.79 -23.97
CA GLY A 181 -14.95 15.65 -25.00
C GLY A 181 -15.69 14.33 -25.00
N CYS A 182 -15.35 13.38 -24.11
CA CYS A 182 -16.05 12.11 -24.03
C CYS A 182 -17.50 12.28 -23.57
N ARG A 183 -18.38 11.47 -24.15
CA ARG A 183 -19.82 11.49 -23.87
C ARG A 183 -20.42 10.12 -23.56
N ARG A 184 -19.71 9.08 -23.87
CA ARG A 184 -20.12 7.70 -23.64
C ARG A 184 -19.05 6.95 -22.89
N LEU A 185 -19.17 6.92 -21.56
CA LEU A 185 -18.13 6.37 -20.70
C LEU A 185 -18.45 4.94 -20.28
N ALA A 186 -17.42 4.09 -20.27
CA ALA A 186 -17.45 2.76 -19.71
C ALA A 186 -16.58 2.66 -18.46
N MET A 187 -16.87 1.68 -17.61
CA MET A 187 -16.02 1.37 -16.46
C MET A 187 -15.68 -0.12 -16.40
N ALA A 188 -14.38 -0.41 -16.41
CA ALA A 188 -13.82 -1.69 -16.02
C ALA A 188 -13.56 -1.66 -14.50
N GLY A 189 -14.52 -2.20 -13.74
CA GLY A 189 -14.54 -2.18 -12.28
C GLY A 189 -13.72 -3.32 -11.65
N GLY A 190 -13.49 -3.20 -10.35
CA GLY A 190 -12.89 -4.24 -9.51
C GLY A 190 -13.93 -5.15 -8.87
N PRO A 191 -13.51 -6.05 -7.93
CA PRO A 191 -14.40 -7.01 -7.26
C PRO A 191 -15.43 -6.30 -6.36
N ASP A 192 -16.71 -6.65 -6.48
CA ASP A 192 -17.81 -6.03 -5.72
C ASP A 192 -17.65 -6.17 -4.19
N GLY A 193 -16.94 -7.21 -3.72
CA GLY A 193 -16.63 -7.44 -2.31
C GLY A 193 -15.58 -6.49 -1.73
N VAL A 194 -14.83 -5.77 -2.56
CA VAL A 194 -13.72 -4.91 -2.11
C VAL A 194 -14.19 -3.47 -1.94
N TRP A 195 -13.88 -2.87 -0.80
CA TRP A 195 -14.33 -1.51 -0.46
C TRP A 195 -13.91 -0.47 -1.51
N THR A 196 -12.65 -0.44 -1.93
CA THR A 196 -12.14 0.51 -2.95
C THR A 196 -12.85 0.35 -4.28
N ALA A 197 -13.18 -0.89 -4.70
CA ALA A 197 -13.93 -1.13 -5.93
C ALA A 197 -15.36 -0.57 -5.85
N ARG A 198 -16.04 -0.73 -4.71
CA ARG A 198 -17.38 -0.16 -4.48
C ARG A 198 -17.36 1.37 -4.49
N GLU A 199 -16.39 1.98 -3.79
CA GLU A 199 -16.27 3.44 -3.75
C GLU A 199 -15.98 4.03 -5.14
N ARG A 200 -15.06 3.41 -5.89
CA ARG A 200 -14.73 3.82 -7.26
C ARG A 200 -15.92 3.66 -8.21
N SER A 201 -16.69 2.58 -8.07
CA SER A 201 -17.91 2.35 -8.85
C SER A 201 -19.02 3.36 -8.51
N ALA A 202 -19.20 3.66 -7.23
CA ALA A 202 -20.12 4.68 -6.77
C ALA A 202 -19.75 6.07 -7.28
N GLY A 203 -18.46 6.43 -7.16
CA GLY A 203 -17.93 7.70 -7.66
C GLY A 203 -18.05 7.84 -9.18
N PHE A 204 -17.85 6.75 -9.93
CA PHE A 204 -18.10 6.74 -11.38
C PHE A 204 -19.56 7.08 -11.71
N ARG A 205 -20.54 6.45 -11.04
CA ARG A 205 -21.95 6.74 -11.22
C ARG A 205 -22.29 8.19 -10.87
N GLU A 206 -21.82 8.68 -9.73
CA GLU A 206 -21.98 10.07 -9.31
C GLU A 206 -21.35 11.05 -10.31
N GLY A 207 -20.18 10.71 -10.87
CA GLY A 207 -19.54 11.50 -11.89
C GLY A 207 -20.36 11.62 -13.17
N LEU A 208 -20.98 10.50 -13.62
CA LEU A 208 -21.90 10.49 -14.76
C LEU A 208 -23.13 11.38 -14.49
N ASP A 209 -23.74 11.24 -13.31
CA ASP A 209 -24.89 12.04 -12.92
C ASP A 209 -24.58 13.55 -12.93
N ARG A 210 -23.44 13.95 -12.37
CA ARG A 210 -22.96 15.34 -12.35
C ARG A 210 -22.69 15.87 -13.76
N ALA A 211 -22.23 15.01 -14.68
CA ALA A 211 -21.97 15.35 -16.07
C ALA A 211 -23.22 15.31 -16.97
N GLY A 212 -24.37 14.89 -16.44
CA GLY A 212 -25.60 14.68 -17.22
C GLY A 212 -25.49 13.55 -18.25
N LEU A 213 -24.62 12.55 -17.99
CA LEU A 213 -24.40 11.41 -18.86
C LEU A 213 -25.16 10.18 -18.35
N PRO A 214 -25.78 9.39 -19.24
CA PRO A 214 -26.52 8.21 -18.82
C PRO A 214 -25.58 7.09 -18.36
N PHE A 215 -25.94 6.42 -17.27
CA PHE A 215 -25.31 5.14 -16.90
C PHE A 215 -25.85 4.03 -17.79
N SER A 216 -24.98 3.12 -18.24
CA SER A 216 -25.34 1.95 -19.05
C SER A 216 -24.72 0.68 -18.47
N GLU A 217 -25.55 -0.29 -18.08
CA GLU A 217 -25.10 -1.58 -17.57
C GLU A 217 -24.19 -2.32 -18.58
N HIS A 218 -24.38 -2.13 -19.88
CA HIS A 218 -23.55 -2.74 -20.92
C HIS A 218 -22.13 -2.17 -20.97
N LEU A 219 -21.93 -0.98 -20.40
CA LEU A 219 -20.65 -0.29 -20.32
C LEU A 219 -20.05 -0.36 -18.91
N PHE A 220 -20.54 -1.26 -18.07
CA PHE A 220 -20.01 -1.49 -16.72
C PHE A 220 -19.70 -2.98 -16.53
N ARG A 221 -18.48 -3.29 -16.11
CA ARG A 221 -18.02 -4.66 -15.85
C ARG A 221 -17.22 -4.72 -14.57
N SER A 222 -17.74 -5.42 -13.56
CA SER A 222 -16.97 -5.79 -12.36
C SER A 222 -16.15 -7.05 -12.62
N GLY A 223 -15.05 -7.22 -11.90
CA GLY A 223 -14.20 -8.41 -11.94
C GLY A 223 -12.96 -8.24 -11.10
N GLU A 224 -12.00 -9.14 -11.21
CA GLU A 224 -10.76 -9.11 -10.43
C GLU A 224 -9.88 -7.89 -10.76
N PHE A 225 -9.04 -7.47 -9.80
CA PHE A 225 -8.02 -6.46 -10.05
C PHE A 225 -6.84 -7.03 -10.87
N SER A 226 -7.12 -7.42 -12.12
CA SER A 226 -6.18 -8.10 -13.00
C SER A 226 -6.10 -7.48 -14.40
N VAL A 227 -5.01 -7.77 -15.10
CA VAL A 227 -4.82 -7.38 -16.51
C VAL A 227 -5.86 -8.09 -17.39
N GLU A 228 -6.16 -9.35 -17.08
CA GLU A 228 -7.13 -10.20 -17.78
C GLU A 228 -8.53 -9.59 -17.73
N GLN A 229 -8.95 -9.09 -16.57
CA GLN A 229 -10.20 -8.35 -16.40
C GLN A 229 -10.24 -7.11 -17.28
N GLY A 230 -9.15 -6.35 -17.31
CA GLY A 230 -9.05 -5.16 -18.16
C GLY A 230 -9.22 -5.46 -19.64
N ARG A 231 -8.57 -6.54 -20.14
CA ARG A 231 -8.69 -7.00 -21.51
C ARG A 231 -10.14 -7.43 -21.82
N ALA A 232 -10.70 -8.31 -20.99
CA ALA A 232 -12.06 -8.84 -21.20
C ALA A 232 -13.11 -7.72 -21.20
N ALA A 233 -13.02 -6.77 -20.28
CA ALA A 233 -13.92 -5.63 -20.22
C ALA A 233 -13.80 -4.74 -21.47
N ALA A 234 -12.58 -4.39 -21.88
CA ALA A 234 -12.35 -3.54 -23.06
C ALA A 234 -12.83 -4.21 -24.35
N GLU A 235 -12.60 -5.51 -24.52
CA GLU A 235 -13.11 -6.24 -25.69
C GLU A 235 -14.64 -6.18 -25.80
N VAL A 236 -15.34 -6.39 -24.68
CA VAL A 236 -16.81 -6.30 -24.63
C VAL A 236 -17.30 -4.89 -24.95
N PHE A 237 -16.66 -3.87 -24.37
CA PHE A 237 -17.03 -2.48 -24.59
C PHE A 237 -16.85 -2.07 -26.06
N LEU A 238 -15.71 -2.43 -26.65
CA LEU A 238 -15.39 -2.09 -28.04
C LEU A 238 -16.21 -2.88 -29.08
N ALA A 239 -16.73 -4.04 -28.71
CA ALA A 239 -17.63 -4.83 -29.55
C ALA A 239 -19.09 -4.36 -29.49
N SER A 240 -19.42 -3.40 -28.61
CA SER A 240 -20.76 -2.84 -28.50
C SER A 240 -21.19 -2.16 -29.82
N PRO A 241 -22.46 -2.22 -30.19
CA PRO A 241 -23.00 -1.46 -31.36
C PRO A 241 -22.74 0.06 -31.25
N GLN A 242 -22.61 0.54 -30.05
CA GLN A 242 -22.23 1.91 -29.76
C GLN A 242 -21.04 1.87 -28.74
N PRO A 243 -19.80 1.78 -29.19
CA PRO A 243 -18.66 1.68 -28.31
C PRO A 243 -18.46 2.97 -27.50
N PRO A 244 -17.82 2.89 -26.33
CA PRO A 244 -17.48 4.07 -25.53
C PRO A 244 -16.39 4.90 -26.21
N ASP A 245 -16.41 6.20 -25.95
CA ASP A 245 -15.35 7.14 -26.30
C ASP A 245 -14.37 7.39 -25.13
N GLY A 246 -14.71 6.90 -23.93
CA GLY A 246 -13.85 6.91 -22.76
C GLY A 246 -14.04 5.68 -21.87
N ILE A 247 -12.94 5.15 -21.32
CA ILE A 247 -12.94 3.98 -20.42
C ILE A 247 -12.24 4.34 -19.11
N VAL A 248 -12.94 4.15 -17.99
CA VAL A 248 -12.37 4.26 -16.64
C VAL A 248 -11.97 2.87 -16.14
N ALA A 249 -10.74 2.69 -15.73
CA ALA A 249 -10.23 1.47 -15.11
C ALA A 249 -10.12 1.64 -13.60
N ALA A 250 -10.61 0.67 -12.84
CA ALA A 250 -10.69 0.76 -11.38
C ALA A 250 -9.31 0.70 -10.68
N ASN A 251 -8.26 0.22 -11.33
CA ASN A 251 -6.87 0.28 -10.85
C ASN A 251 -5.87 0.21 -12.03
N ASN A 252 -4.58 0.29 -11.72
CA ASN A 252 -3.48 0.24 -12.70
C ASN A 252 -3.40 -1.09 -13.46
N ARG A 253 -3.74 -2.23 -12.84
CA ARG A 253 -3.71 -3.54 -13.51
C ARG A 253 -4.82 -3.68 -14.55
N ILE A 254 -6.03 -3.29 -14.18
CA ILE A 254 -7.16 -3.23 -15.11
C ILE A 254 -6.83 -2.26 -16.24
N LEU A 255 -6.24 -1.09 -15.91
CA LEU A 255 -5.84 -0.09 -16.90
C LEU A 255 -4.82 -0.67 -17.90
N ALA A 256 -3.85 -1.44 -17.43
CA ALA A 256 -2.90 -2.10 -18.32
C ALA A 256 -3.59 -3.02 -19.34
N GLY A 257 -4.55 -3.85 -18.89
CA GLY A 257 -5.32 -4.71 -19.78
C GLY A 257 -6.19 -3.95 -20.78
N VAL A 258 -6.81 -2.84 -20.35
CA VAL A 258 -7.53 -1.93 -21.26
C VAL A 258 -6.58 -1.37 -22.31
N LEU A 259 -5.42 -0.86 -21.91
CA LEU A 259 -4.43 -0.29 -22.82
C LEU A 259 -3.89 -1.32 -23.83
N GLU A 260 -3.62 -2.55 -23.39
CA GLU A 260 -3.21 -3.64 -24.29
C GLU A 260 -4.26 -3.93 -25.36
N THR A 261 -5.55 -3.98 -24.97
CA THR A 261 -6.64 -4.20 -25.93
C THR A 261 -6.78 -3.04 -26.90
N LEU A 262 -6.69 -1.80 -26.41
CA LEU A 262 -6.77 -0.61 -27.27
C LEU A 262 -5.57 -0.55 -28.26
N ALA A 263 -4.37 -0.93 -27.79
CA ALA A 263 -3.20 -1.01 -28.65
C ALA A 263 -3.36 -2.08 -29.75
N ALA A 264 -3.88 -3.25 -29.40
CA ALA A 264 -4.14 -4.33 -30.37
C ALA A 264 -5.20 -3.95 -31.42
N ARG A 265 -6.17 -3.08 -31.09
CA ARG A 265 -7.17 -2.54 -32.01
C ARG A 265 -6.65 -1.44 -32.94
N GLY A 266 -5.50 -0.88 -32.64
CA GLY A 266 -4.83 0.13 -33.48
C GLY A 266 -5.68 1.37 -33.75
N GLU A 267 -5.74 1.80 -35.02
CA GLU A 267 -6.45 3.02 -35.44
C GLU A 267 -7.95 3.04 -35.07
N SER A 268 -8.60 1.87 -35.05
CA SER A 268 -10.05 1.79 -34.72
C SER A 268 -10.37 2.20 -33.29
N ALA A 269 -9.39 2.17 -32.39
CA ALA A 269 -9.53 2.55 -30.99
C ALA A 269 -8.66 3.75 -30.59
N ARG A 270 -8.05 4.46 -31.56
CA ARG A 270 -7.11 5.56 -31.30
C ARG A 270 -7.74 6.70 -30.50
N ASN A 271 -9.00 7.00 -30.76
CA ASN A 271 -9.73 8.11 -30.16
C ASN A 271 -10.38 7.77 -28.81
N VAL A 272 -10.27 6.52 -28.33
CA VAL A 272 -10.81 6.16 -27.02
C VAL A 272 -9.90 6.71 -25.94
N ALA A 273 -10.38 7.69 -25.18
CA ALA A 273 -9.68 8.21 -24.00
C ALA A 273 -9.73 7.18 -22.85
N VAL A 274 -8.73 7.22 -22.01
CA VAL A 274 -8.68 6.32 -20.84
C VAL A 274 -8.51 7.09 -19.54
N ALA A 275 -9.01 6.52 -18.47
CA ALA A 275 -8.75 7.03 -17.13
C ALA A 275 -8.54 5.86 -16.17
N GLY A 276 -7.77 6.08 -15.10
CA GLY A 276 -7.51 5.03 -14.13
C GLY A 276 -6.91 5.55 -12.84
N PHE A 277 -6.77 4.63 -11.90
CA PHE A 277 -6.13 4.87 -10.61
C PHE A 277 -4.69 4.39 -10.63
N ASP A 278 -3.92 4.91 -9.70
CA ASP A 278 -2.51 4.64 -9.44
C ASP A 278 -1.57 5.24 -10.51
N GLY A 279 -0.35 5.50 -10.10
CA GLY A 279 0.64 6.14 -10.98
C GLY A 279 0.92 5.34 -12.25
N VAL A 280 0.83 5.98 -13.39
CA VAL A 280 1.20 5.43 -14.70
C VAL A 280 2.36 6.25 -15.25
N PRO A 281 3.62 5.94 -14.86
CA PRO A 281 4.79 6.75 -15.21
C PRO A 281 4.98 6.95 -16.73
N TYR A 282 4.43 6.06 -17.54
CA TYR A 282 4.48 6.09 -19.00
C TYR A 282 3.26 6.78 -19.64
N ALA A 283 2.33 7.34 -18.84
CA ALA A 283 1.14 8.04 -19.34
C ALA A 283 1.47 9.09 -20.42
N PRO A 284 2.52 9.93 -20.29
CA PRO A 284 2.87 10.91 -21.30
C PRO A 284 3.22 10.31 -22.66
N PHE A 285 3.67 9.05 -22.70
CA PHE A 285 4.17 8.38 -23.91
C PHE A 285 3.10 7.53 -24.62
N LEU A 286 1.87 7.49 -24.11
CA LEU A 286 0.82 6.60 -24.67
C LEU A 286 0.21 7.09 -25.97
N GLY A 287 0.45 8.35 -26.39
CA GLY A 287 -0.07 8.92 -27.62
C GLY A 287 -1.61 9.00 -27.67
N ARG A 288 -2.27 8.97 -26.51
CA ARG A 288 -3.72 9.10 -26.35
C ARG A 288 -4.09 9.93 -25.13
N PRO A 289 -5.29 10.54 -25.09
CA PRO A 289 -5.75 11.23 -23.89
C PRO A 289 -5.87 10.27 -22.72
N ILE A 290 -5.24 10.59 -21.59
CA ILE A 290 -5.33 9.81 -20.36
C ILE A 290 -5.51 10.71 -19.14
N ALA A 291 -6.38 10.30 -18.23
CA ALA A 291 -6.52 10.88 -16.89
C ALA A 291 -6.12 9.86 -15.82
N VAL A 292 -5.34 10.26 -14.85
CA VAL A 292 -4.86 9.39 -13.76
C VAL A 292 -5.18 10.02 -12.42
N ALA A 293 -5.85 9.26 -11.56
CA ALA A 293 -6.00 9.59 -10.15
C ALA A 293 -4.77 9.03 -9.40
N GLU A 294 -3.81 9.92 -9.12
CA GLU A 294 -2.58 9.56 -8.43
C GLU A 294 -2.82 9.47 -6.93
N GLN A 295 -2.50 8.34 -6.35
CA GLN A 295 -2.56 8.13 -4.91
C GLN A 295 -1.26 8.62 -4.25
N PRO A 296 -1.31 9.17 -3.02
CA PRO A 296 -0.11 9.60 -2.30
C PRO A 296 0.51 8.42 -1.53
N GLU A 297 0.99 7.39 -2.23
CA GLU A 297 1.40 6.09 -1.66
C GLU A 297 2.46 6.27 -0.56
N ALA A 298 3.44 7.16 -0.79
CA ALA A 298 4.48 7.42 0.20
C ALA A 298 3.93 8.09 1.48
N GLU A 299 2.86 8.90 1.36
CA GLU A 299 2.20 9.50 2.52
C GLU A 299 1.36 8.47 3.26
N ILE A 300 0.67 7.58 2.54
CA ILE A 300 -0.05 6.43 3.12
C ILE A 300 0.91 5.63 3.99
N GLY A 301 2.07 5.24 3.42
CA GLY A 301 3.07 4.45 4.14
C GLY A 301 3.63 5.16 5.38
N ARG A 302 3.98 6.44 5.26
CA ARG A 302 4.50 7.23 6.40
C ARG A 302 3.45 7.39 7.50
N ALA A 303 2.21 7.72 7.15
CA ALA A 303 1.13 7.89 8.11
C ALA A 303 0.83 6.58 8.86
N ALA A 304 0.71 5.47 8.12
CA ALA A 304 0.45 4.17 8.72
C ALA A 304 1.59 3.71 9.64
N ALA A 305 2.84 3.89 9.23
CA ALA A 305 3.99 3.55 10.06
C ALA A 305 4.06 4.40 11.34
N GLY A 306 3.82 5.71 11.24
CA GLY A 306 3.78 6.60 12.40
C GLY A 306 2.72 6.18 13.40
N MET A 307 1.48 5.96 12.95
CA MET A 307 0.37 5.50 13.77
C MET A 307 0.68 4.15 14.44
N LEU A 308 1.22 3.18 13.68
CA LEU A 308 1.55 1.87 14.23
C LEU A 308 2.63 1.97 15.31
N ILE A 309 3.69 2.75 15.08
CA ILE A 309 4.79 2.95 16.05
C ILE A 309 4.23 3.57 17.35
N GLU A 310 3.37 4.60 17.25
CA GLU A 310 2.71 5.19 18.41
C GLU A 310 1.90 4.14 19.19
N ARG A 311 1.13 3.28 18.52
CA ARG A 311 0.39 2.18 19.15
C ARG A 311 1.32 1.19 19.84
N VAL A 312 2.38 0.75 19.16
CA VAL A 312 3.39 -0.14 19.73
C VAL A 312 4.08 0.50 20.94
N GLU A 313 4.30 1.80 20.93
CA GLU A 313 4.90 2.54 22.05
C GLU A 313 3.94 2.82 23.20
N GLY A 314 2.65 2.50 23.03
CA GLY A 314 1.67 2.48 24.10
C GLY A 314 0.60 3.57 24.02
N CYS A 315 0.44 4.23 22.89
CA CYS A 315 -0.69 5.14 22.64
C CYS A 315 -2.02 4.38 22.76
N LYS A 316 -2.92 4.90 23.59
CA LYS A 316 -4.26 4.31 23.87
C LYS A 316 -5.39 5.23 23.44
N ASP A 317 -5.11 6.27 22.67
CA ASP A 317 -6.13 7.16 22.16
C ASP A 317 -7.12 6.41 21.27
N ALA A 318 -8.30 6.98 21.06
CA ALA A 318 -9.29 6.41 20.15
C ALA A 318 -8.68 6.19 18.76
N PRO A 319 -9.14 5.16 18.02
CA PRO A 319 -8.70 4.92 16.65
C PRO A 319 -8.91 6.15 15.76
N ARG A 320 -7.94 6.40 14.89
CA ARG A 320 -7.92 7.54 13.97
C ARG A 320 -8.13 7.08 12.55
N GLU A 321 -8.86 7.88 11.79
CA GLU A 321 -8.97 7.75 10.35
C GLU A 321 -8.26 8.91 9.67
N VAL A 322 -7.36 8.60 8.74
CA VAL A 322 -6.74 9.57 7.86
C VAL A 322 -7.23 9.30 6.45
N VAL A 323 -7.92 10.27 5.87
CA VAL A 323 -8.37 10.24 4.47
C VAL A 323 -7.47 11.19 3.67
N LEU A 324 -6.65 10.63 2.80
CA LEU A 324 -5.74 11.41 1.95
C LEU A 324 -6.41 11.74 0.61
N PRO A 325 -6.29 12.97 0.11
CA PRO A 325 -6.83 13.34 -1.19
C PRO A 325 -6.01 12.70 -2.32
N LEU A 326 -6.68 12.45 -3.47
CA LEU A 326 -6.02 12.07 -4.70
C LEU A 326 -5.95 13.26 -5.67
N ALA A 327 -4.85 13.35 -6.41
CA ALA A 327 -4.71 14.31 -7.49
C ALA A 327 -5.12 13.66 -8.83
N VAL A 328 -6.06 14.26 -9.56
CA VAL A 328 -6.37 13.84 -10.92
C VAL A 328 -5.51 14.63 -11.88
N ARG A 329 -4.62 13.94 -12.61
CA ARG A 329 -3.77 14.52 -13.64
C ARG A 329 -4.23 14.08 -15.02
N THR A 330 -4.13 14.97 -15.99
CA THR A 330 -4.47 14.71 -17.39
C THR A 330 -3.23 14.86 -18.26
N PHE A 331 -3.05 13.93 -19.18
CA PHE A 331 -1.97 13.95 -20.14
C PHE A 331 -2.62 13.99 -21.53
N PRO A 332 -2.51 15.12 -22.27
CA PRO A 332 -2.98 15.21 -23.65
C PRO A 332 -2.10 14.31 -24.54
N PRO A 333 -2.61 13.85 -25.69
CA PRO A 333 -1.76 13.26 -26.71
C PRO A 333 -0.68 14.26 -27.12
N GLU A 334 0.52 13.80 -27.44
CA GLU A 334 1.50 14.67 -28.10
C GLU A 334 0.84 15.27 -29.34
N PRO A 335 1.03 16.60 -29.61
CA PRO A 335 0.56 17.17 -30.86
C PRO A 335 1.20 16.36 -31.98
N ALA A 336 0.35 15.85 -32.90
CA ALA A 336 0.83 15.15 -34.08
C ALA A 336 1.97 15.98 -34.70
N GLY A 337 3.18 15.41 -34.74
CA GLY A 337 4.36 16.09 -35.17
C GLY A 337 4.03 16.81 -36.48
N THR A 338 4.25 18.11 -36.53
CA THR A 338 4.30 18.85 -37.77
C THR A 338 5.34 18.14 -38.61
N GLU A 339 4.90 17.34 -39.57
CA GLU A 339 5.78 16.82 -40.61
C GLU A 339 6.56 18.02 -41.13
N GLY A 340 7.86 18.04 -40.83
CA GLY A 340 8.75 19.07 -41.32
C GLY A 340 8.69 19.10 -42.84
N GLY A 341 8.01 20.10 -43.35
CA GLY A 341 8.09 20.44 -44.76
C GLY A 341 9.55 20.69 -45.11
N GLY A 342 10.19 19.65 -45.64
CA GLY A 342 11.44 19.78 -46.32
C GLY A 342 11.17 20.45 -47.64
N SER A 343 11.66 21.65 -47.79
CA SER A 343 11.93 22.31 -49.07
C SER A 343 13.40 22.20 -49.36
#